data_ff4fc5ed47320c98c725b00852e925e4
#
_entry.id   ff4fc5ed47320c98c725b00852e925e4
#
_cell.length_a   1.000
_cell.length_b   1.000
_cell.length_c   1.000
_cell.angle_alpha   90.00
_cell.angle_beta   90.00
_cell.angle_gamma   90.00
#
_symmetry.space_group_name_H-M   'P 1'
#
loop_
_entity.id
_entity.type
_entity.pdbx_description
1 polymer ?
#
loop_
_entity_poly.entity_id
_entity_poly.type
_entity_poly.pdbx_seq_one_letter_code
_entity_poly.pdbx_strand_id
1 'polypeptide(L)'
;MPRKKIKLITLDLDDTVWPNHKVILDSEKTLWTYVKNKTTSLDEGFGEQEINKIRLELLEQDPLIKFDLTRFRKEIVRQIFLQDGKDDAEANYYSNEAFSEFFKVRNKVHLYKDAKLGLERLSRKTMVGSLSNGNADLSIIG
;
A
#
# COMPACT_ATOMS: atom_id res chain seq x y z
N MET A 1 23.28 -38.21 -10.06
CA MET A 1 23.13 -36.91 -10.75
C MET A 1 23.64 -35.79 -9.84
N PRO A 2 24.46 -34.87 -10.33
CA PRO A 2 24.90 -33.74 -9.51
C PRO A 2 23.67 -32.88 -9.16
N ARG A 3 23.47 -32.60 -7.85
CA ARG A 3 22.40 -31.70 -7.39
C ARG A 3 22.65 -30.31 -7.96
N LYS A 4 21.71 -29.74 -8.70
CA LYS A 4 21.80 -28.36 -9.18
C LYS A 4 21.86 -27.42 -7.97
N LYS A 5 22.89 -26.57 -7.90
CA LYS A 5 23.06 -25.60 -6.83
C LYS A 5 22.02 -24.48 -6.98
N ILE A 6 21.22 -24.23 -5.96
CA ILE A 6 20.31 -23.08 -5.91
C ILE A 6 21.16 -21.81 -5.87
N LYS A 7 20.91 -20.89 -6.81
CA LYS A 7 21.67 -19.63 -6.96
C LYS A 7 20.89 -18.42 -6.44
N LEU A 8 19.57 -18.48 -6.46
CA LEU A 8 18.68 -17.40 -6.05
C LEU A 8 17.47 -18.00 -5.34
N ILE A 9 17.05 -17.36 -4.26
CA ILE A 9 15.78 -17.59 -3.58
C ILE A 9 15.04 -16.26 -3.57
N THR A 10 13.80 -16.25 -4.03
CA THR A 10 12.89 -15.11 -3.90
C THR A 10 11.88 -15.39 -2.82
N LEU A 11 11.56 -14.38 -2.03
CA LEU A 11 10.59 -14.44 -0.95
C LEU A 11 9.51 -13.39 -1.19
N ASP A 12 8.27 -13.74 -0.92
CA ASP A 12 7.23 -12.76 -0.69
C ASP A 12 7.50 -12.02 0.62
N LEU A 13 6.90 -10.87 0.80
CA LEU A 13 7.16 -9.99 1.93
C LEU A 13 6.00 -9.97 2.92
N ASP A 14 4.84 -9.47 2.50
CA ASP A 14 3.65 -9.33 3.33
C ASP A 14 3.17 -10.70 3.81
N ASP A 15 2.94 -10.86 5.11
CA ASP A 15 2.57 -12.11 5.79
C ASP A 15 3.58 -13.28 5.62
N THR A 16 4.75 -13.01 5.03
CA THR A 16 5.87 -13.95 4.91
C THR A 16 7.05 -13.53 5.77
N VAL A 17 7.47 -12.27 5.70
CA VAL A 17 8.60 -11.71 6.46
C VAL A 17 8.12 -10.88 7.66
N TRP A 18 6.95 -10.27 7.54
CA TRP A 18 6.26 -9.52 8.59
C TRP A 18 4.74 -9.69 8.50
N PRO A 19 3.99 -9.52 9.62
CA PRO A 19 2.54 -9.52 9.60
C PRO A 19 2.01 -8.22 8.96
N ASN A 20 1.22 -8.35 7.88
CA ASN A 20 0.77 -7.22 7.09
C ASN A 20 -0.53 -6.60 7.59
N HIS A 21 -1.46 -7.40 8.15
CA HIS A 21 -2.82 -6.96 8.47
C HIS A 21 -2.87 -5.67 9.30
N LYS A 22 -2.14 -5.65 10.44
CA LYS A 22 -2.13 -4.47 11.32
C LYS A 22 -1.53 -3.25 10.64
N VAL A 23 -0.46 -3.41 9.88
CA VAL A 23 0.22 -2.32 9.17
C VAL A 23 -0.71 -1.68 8.15
N ILE A 24 -1.46 -2.49 7.38
CA ILE A 24 -2.45 -1.99 6.42
C ILE A 24 -3.57 -1.25 7.12
N LEU A 25 -4.14 -1.79 8.20
CA LEU A 25 -5.20 -1.11 8.96
C LEU A 25 -4.75 0.25 9.52
N ASP A 26 -3.57 0.31 10.11
CA ASP A 26 -3.02 1.55 10.67
C ASP A 26 -2.73 2.58 9.55
N SER A 27 -2.26 2.11 8.39
CA SER A 27 -2.02 2.96 7.21
C SER A 27 -3.31 3.52 6.62
N GLU A 28 -4.34 2.67 6.46
CA GLU A 28 -5.67 3.08 6.00
C GLU A 28 -6.29 4.09 6.98
N LYS A 29 -6.23 3.82 8.27
CA LYS A 29 -6.72 4.76 9.29
C LYS A 29 -6.05 6.13 9.17
N THR A 30 -4.75 6.16 8.94
CA THR A 30 -3.99 7.41 8.78
C THR A 30 -4.44 8.17 7.52
N LEU A 31 -4.57 7.47 6.40
CA LEU A 31 -5.05 8.04 5.13
C LEU A 31 -6.44 8.65 5.29
N TRP A 32 -7.39 7.88 5.83
CA TRP A 32 -8.78 8.34 5.97
C TRP A 32 -8.92 9.45 7.00
N THR A 33 -8.09 9.47 8.06
CA THR A 33 -8.02 10.60 8.99
C THR A 33 -7.56 11.87 8.28
N TYR A 34 -6.55 11.77 7.40
CA TYR A 34 -6.09 12.91 6.60
C TYR A 34 -7.21 13.41 5.67
N VAL A 35 -7.84 12.52 4.91
CA VAL A 35 -8.94 12.87 3.99
C VAL A 35 -10.06 13.57 4.74
N LYS A 36 -10.54 13.00 5.85
CA LYS A 36 -11.60 13.58 6.66
C LYS A 36 -11.26 15.00 7.16
N ASN A 37 -10.01 15.25 7.54
CA ASN A 37 -9.57 16.55 8.04
C ASN A 37 -9.42 17.60 6.93
N LYS A 38 -9.38 17.20 5.67
CA LYS A 38 -9.18 18.09 4.50
C LYS A 38 -10.44 18.26 3.66
N THR A 39 -11.45 17.44 3.86
CA THR A 39 -12.75 17.58 3.21
C THR A 39 -13.64 18.53 4.02
N THR A 40 -14.47 19.31 3.35
CA THR A 40 -15.31 20.36 3.94
C THR A 40 -16.80 20.14 3.73
N SER A 41 -17.18 19.50 2.65
CA SER A 41 -18.56 19.30 2.24
C SER A 41 -19.02 17.85 2.28
N LEU A 42 -18.12 16.94 2.63
CA LEU A 42 -18.49 15.54 2.81
C LEU A 42 -19.22 15.39 4.14
N ASP A 43 -20.48 15.03 4.07
CA ASP A 43 -21.33 14.76 5.22
C ASP A 43 -20.73 13.69 6.14
N GLU A 44 -21.15 13.67 7.40
CA GLU A 44 -20.78 12.61 8.36
C GLU A 44 -21.17 11.20 7.86
N GLY A 45 -22.07 11.11 6.86
CA GLY A 45 -22.47 9.88 6.18
C GLY A 45 -21.57 9.42 5.04
N PHE A 46 -20.53 10.19 4.64
CA PHE A 46 -19.58 9.72 3.65
C PHE A 46 -18.73 8.58 4.25
N GLY A 47 -19.03 7.39 3.83
CA GLY A 47 -18.47 6.18 4.42
C GLY A 47 -18.08 5.12 3.41
N GLU A 48 -18.08 3.89 3.87
CA GLU A 48 -17.60 2.74 3.09
C GLU A 48 -18.41 2.51 1.81
N GLN A 49 -19.70 2.82 1.79
CA GLN A 49 -20.56 2.62 0.62
C GLN A 49 -20.16 3.55 -0.53
N GLU A 50 -19.91 4.83 -0.25
CA GLU A 50 -19.49 5.83 -1.23
C GLU A 50 -18.09 5.51 -1.77
N ILE A 51 -17.18 5.10 -0.90
CA ILE A 51 -15.83 4.65 -1.29
C ILE A 51 -15.91 3.42 -2.20
N ASN A 52 -16.79 2.47 -1.89
CA ASN A 52 -16.97 1.27 -2.71
C ASN A 52 -17.59 1.61 -4.07
N LYS A 53 -18.51 2.58 -4.14
CA LYS A 53 -19.03 3.07 -5.41
C LYS A 53 -17.92 3.64 -6.29
N ILE A 54 -17.10 4.53 -5.75
CA ILE A 54 -15.94 5.09 -6.46
C ILE A 54 -14.99 3.97 -6.95
N ARG A 55 -14.73 2.97 -6.12
CA ARG A 55 -13.90 1.81 -6.50
C ARG A 55 -14.46 1.07 -7.70
N LEU A 56 -15.76 0.81 -7.72
CA LEU A 56 -16.43 0.11 -8.81
C LEU A 56 -16.38 0.94 -10.10
N GLU A 57 -16.68 2.23 -10.04
CA GLU A 57 -16.60 3.14 -11.18
C GLU A 57 -15.19 3.19 -11.79
N LEU A 58 -14.16 3.25 -10.96
CA LEU A 58 -12.76 3.22 -11.41
C LEU A 58 -12.38 1.89 -12.07
N LEU A 59 -12.88 0.76 -11.53
CA LEU A 59 -12.66 -0.57 -12.11
C LEU A 59 -13.40 -0.78 -13.43
N GLU A 60 -14.55 -0.15 -13.62
CA GLU A 60 -15.27 -0.13 -14.89
C GLU A 60 -14.51 0.65 -15.96
N GLN A 61 -13.92 1.80 -15.58
CA GLN A 61 -13.13 2.65 -16.49
C GLN A 61 -11.76 2.06 -16.84
N ASP A 62 -11.07 1.50 -15.87
CA ASP A 62 -9.76 0.87 -16.00
C ASP A 62 -9.67 -0.42 -15.17
N PRO A 63 -10.03 -1.59 -15.74
CA PRO A 63 -9.99 -2.86 -15.01
C PRO A 63 -8.58 -3.27 -14.55
N LEU A 64 -7.53 -2.69 -15.12
CA LEU A 64 -6.14 -3.01 -14.78
C LEU A 64 -5.62 -2.19 -13.60
N ILE A 65 -6.32 -1.11 -13.20
CA ILE A 65 -5.89 -0.24 -12.10
C ILE A 65 -5.73 -1.01 -10.77
N LYS A 66 -6.48 -2.10 -10.58
CA LYS A 66 -6.40 -2.97 -9.39
C LYS A 66 -5.03 -3.61 -9.18
N PHE A 67 -4.22 -3.71 -10.23
CA PHE A 67 -2.87 -4.25 -10.15
C PHE A 67 -1.82 -3.19 -9.77
N ASP A 68 -2.17 -1.91 -9.81
CA ASP A 68 -1.37 -0.81 -9.28
C ASP A 68 -2.03 -0.27 -8.00
N LEU A 69 -1.73 -0.89 -6.87
CA LEU A 69 -2.34 -0.55 -5.57
C LEU A 69 -2.11 0.91 -5.17
N THR A 70 -0.97 1.48 -5.55
CA THR A 70 -0.63 2.88 -5.27
C THR A 70 -1.50 3.81 -6.08
N ARG A 71 -1.55 3.63 -7.39
CA ARG A 71 -2.37 4.42 -8.29
C ARG A 71 -3.85 4.29 -7.96
N PHE A 72 -4.33 3.07 -7.72
CA PHE A 72 -5.74 2.82 -7.39
C PHE A 72 -6.15 3.57 -6.11
N ARG A 73 -5.35 3.49 -5.05
CA ARG A 73 -5.64 4.21 -3.79
C ARG A 73 -5.62 5.72 -3.98
N LYS A 74 -4.63 6.26 -4.68
CA LYS A 74 -4.55 7.68 -4.98
C LYS A 74 -5.76 8.17 -5.78
N GLU A 75 -6.19 7.40 -6.78
CA GLU A 75 -7.32 7.79 -7.62
C GLU A 75 -8.63 7.78 -6.85
N ILE A 76 -8.87 6.81 -5.95
CA ILE A 76 -10.03 6.82 -5.05
C ILE A 76 -10.06 8.11 -4.24
N VAL A 77 -8.95 8.47 -3.61
CA VAL A 77 -8.84 9.69 -2.79
C VAL A 77 -9.02 10.95 -3.65
N ARG A 78 -8.46 10.97 -4.86
CA ARG A 78 -8.65 12.08 -5.80
C ARG A 78 -10.11 12.30 -6.15
N GLN A 79 -10.86 11.25 -6.47
CA GLN A 79 -12.28 11.32 -6.77
C GLN A 79 -13.09 11.87 -5.57
N ILE A 80 -12.71 11.51 -4.35
CA ILE A 80 -13.33 12.05 -3.15
C ILE A 80 -13.15 13.58 -3.06
N PHE A 81 -11.93 14.07 -3.30
CA PHE A 81 -11.66 15.52 -3.26
C PHE A 81 -12.35 16.27 -4.41
N LEU A 82 -12.50 15.67 -5.59
CA LEU A 82 -13.31 16.25 -6.68
C LEU A 82 -14.78 16.35 -6.29
N GLN A 83 -15.34 15.33 -5.63
CA GLN A 83 -16.71 15.35 -5.12
C GLN A 83 -16.88 16.37 -3.97
N ASP A 84 -15.81 16.66 -3.21
CA ASP A 84 -15.76 17.73 -2.20
C ASP A 84 -15.67 19.14 -2.81
N GLY A 85 -15.65 19.25 -4.16
CA GLY A 85 -15.62 20.53 -4.87
C GLY A 85 -14.22 21.10 -5.09
N LYS A 86 -13.17 20.34 -4.84
CA LYS A 86 -11.79 20.73 -5.20
C LYS A 86 -11.60 20.66 -6.70
N ASP A 87 -10.75 21.53 -7.24
CA ASP A 87 -10.32 21.41 -8.63
C ASP A 87 -9.31 20.25 -8.83
N ASP A 88 -8.97 19.97 -10.09
CA ASP A 88 -8.07 18.87 -10.44
C ASP A 88 -6.67 18.99 -9.80
N ALA A 89 -6.14 20.19 -9.70
CA ALA A 89 -4.82 20.44 -9.13
C ALA A 89 -4.82 20.21 -7.63
N GLU A 90 -5.82 20.74 -6.92
CA GLU A 90 -6.03 20.54 -5.50
C GLU A 90 -6.32 19.07 -5.17
N ALA A 91 -7.18 18.41 -5.93
CA ALA A 91 -7.51 17.00 -5.74
C ALA A 91 -6.29 16.10 -5.91
N ASN A 92 -5.46 16.36 -6.91
CA ASN A 92 -4.18 15.66 -7.09
C ASN A 92 -3.21 15.93 -5.95
N TYR A 93 -3.09 17.18 -5.49
CA TYR A 93 -2.22 17.54 -4.37
C TYR A 93 -2.63 16.79 -3.10
N TYR A 94 -3.88 16.90 -2.67
CA TYR A 94 -4.37 16.24 -1.46
C TYR A 94 -4.34 14.70 -1.55
N SER A 95 -4.58 14.13 -2.72
CA SER A 95 -4.44 12.69 -2.94
C SER A 95 -3.00 12.21 -2.73
N ASN A 96 -2.02 12.96 -3.23
CA ASN A 96 -0.60 12.63 -3.04
C ASN A 96 -0.18 12.77 -1.57
N GLU A 97 -0.63 13.83 -0.89
CA GLU A 97 -0.36 14.03 0.54
C GLU A 97 -0.99 12.91 1.40
N ALA A 98 -2.26 12.57 1.15
CA ALA A 98 -2.93 11.47 1.86
C ALA A 98 -2.20 10.15 1.66
N PHE A 99 -1.74 9.87 0.44
CA PHE A 99 -0.95 8.69 0.16
C PHE A 99 0.42 8.73 0.84
N SER A 100 1.06 9.90 0.92
CA SER A 100 2.33 10.05 1.64
C SER A 100 2.18 9.68 3.13
N GLU A 101 1.10 10.12 3.77
CA GLU A 101 0.80 9.74 5.16
C GLU A 101 0.55 8.24 5.32
N PHE A 102 -0.23 7.63 4.40
CA PHE A 102 -0.40 6.18 4.33
C PHE A 102 0.96 5.47 4.21
N PHE A 103 1.80 5.91 3.30
CA PHE A 103 3.05 5.25 2.93
C PHE A 103 4.09 5.31 4.05
N LYS A 104 4.12 6.40 4.82
CA LYS A 104 4.95 6.52 6.04
C LYS A 104 4.63 5.41 7.06
N VAL A 105 3.35 5.09 7.23
CA VAL A 105 2.91 4.03 8.16
C VAL A 105 3.09 2.65 7.53
N ARG A 106 2.81 2.52 6.23
CA ARG A 106 2.94 1.26 5.47
C ARG A 106 4.34 0.65 5.55
N ASN A 107 5.36 1.48 5.68
CA ASN A 107 6.75 1.04 5.77
C ASN A 107 7.24 0.84 7.21
N LYS A 108 6.39 1.01 8.23
CA LYS A 108 6.71 0.71 9.63
C LYS A 108 6.37 -0.75 9.96
N VAL A 109 7.10 -1.67 9.35
CA VAL A 109 6.89 -3.10 9.55
C VAL A 109 7.73 -3.64 10.70
N HIS A 110 7.25 -4.71 11.33
CA HIS A 110 7.99 -5.47 12.34
C HIS A 110 8.15 -6.89 11.86
N LEU A 111 9.39 -7.31 11.62
CA LEU A 111 9.70 -8.65 11.15
C LEU A 111 9.21 -9.71 12.14
N TYR A 112 8.80 -10.87 11.63
CA TYR A 112 8.63 -12.06 12.48
C TYR A 112 9.93 -12.37 13.24
N LYS A 113 9.81 -12.91 14.45
CA LYS A 113 10.91 -13.10 15.40
C LYS A 113 12.19 -13.70 14.78
N ASP A 114 12.02 -14.69 13.91
CA ASP A 114 13.14 -15.43 13.32
C ASP A 114 13.44 -15.04 11.86
N ALA A 115 12.67 -14.10 11.28
CA ALA A 115 12.81 -13.73 9.87
C ALA A 115 14.19 -13.13 9.56
N LYS A 116 14.65 -12.19 10.38
CA LYS A 116 15.99 -11.57 10.20
C LYS A 116 17.11 -12.61 10.21
N LEU A 117 17.13 -13.48 11.21
CA LEU A 117 18.15 -14.53 11.34
C LEU A 117 18.06 -15.52 10.16
N GLY A 118 16.85 -15.87 9.72
CA GLY A 118 16.63 -16.71 8.55
C GLY A 118 17.19 -16.10 7.28
N LEU A 119 16.90 -14.82 7.03
CA LEU A 119 17.40 -14.07 5.87
C LEU A 119 18.93 -13.96 5.88
N GLU A 120 19.53 -13.64 7.02
CA GLU A 120 20.98 -13.58 7.18
C GLU A 120 21.65 -14.94 6.89
N ARG A 121 21.07 -16.05 7.35
CA ARG A 121 21.57 -17.40 7.06
C ARG A 121 21.45 -17.78 5.59
N LEU A 122 20.34 -17.38 4.93
CA LEU A 122 20.12 -17.63 3.52
C LEU A 122 21.08 -16.82 2.66
N SER A 123 21.27 -15.54 2.96
CA SER A 123 22.14 -14.63 2.19
C SER A 123 23.62 -15.05 2.18
N ARG A 124 24.06 -15.78 3.21
CA ARG A 124 25.42 -16.37 3.25
C ARG A 124 25.60 -17.55 2.28
N LYS A 125 24.52 -18.17 1.83
CA LYS A 125 24.55 -19.40 1.01
C LYS A 125 24.14 -19.19 -0.43
N THR A 126 23.31 -18.19 -0.69
CA THR A 126 22.73 -17.92 -2.00
C THR A 126 22.28 -16.46 -2.09
N MET A 127 22.02 -15.97 -3.29
CA MET A 127 21.37 -14.68 -3.47
C MET A 127 19.94 -14.76 -2.92
N VAL A 128 19.51 -13.71 -2.22
CA VAL A 128 18.14 -13.57 -1.73
C VAL A 128 17.55 -12.31 -2.36
N GLY A 129 16.34 -12.42 -2.89
CA GLY A 129 15.59 -11.31 -3.46
C GLY A 129 14.15 -11.32 -2.96
N SER A 130 13.44 -10.23 -3.19
CA SER A 130 12.01 -10.14 -2.93
C SER A 130 11.21 -10.25 -4.23
N LEU A 131 10.04 -10.87 -4.14
CA LEU A 131 9.02 -10.88 -5.18
C LEU A 131 7.66 -10.72 -4.49
N SER A 132 7.13 -9.50 -4.51
CA SER A 132 5.90 -9.15 -3.79
C SER A 132 4.96 -8.36 -4.70
N ASN A 133 3.66 -8.55 -4.52
CA ASN A 133 2.60 -7.73 -5.12
C ASN A 133 2.20 -6.55 -4.23
N GLY A 134 2.78 -6.42 -3.05
CA GLY A 134 2.60 -5.29 -2.15
C GLY A 134 3.35 -4.03 -2.61
N ASN A 135 3.06 -2.91 -1.98
CA ASN A 135 3.69 -1.61 -2.24
C ASN A 135 4.60 -1.13 -1.11
N ALA A 136 5.11 -2.04 -0.28
CA ALA A 136 6.14 -1.71 0.71
C ALA A 136 7.47 -1.39 0.01
N ASP A 137 8.19 -0.42 0.54
CA ASP A 137 9.49 0.02 -0.01
C ASP A 137 10.63 -0.46 0.88
N LEU A 138 11.38 -1.44 0.37
CA LEU A 138 12.52 -2.03 1.09
C LEU A 138 13.65 -1.02 1.33
N SER A 139 13.77 0.03 0.52
CA SER A 139 14.77 1.07 0.75
C SER A 139 14.49 1.92 2.00
N ILE A 140 13.22 1.96 2.42
CA ILE A 140 12.76 2.65 3.64
C ILE A 140 12.79 1.71 4.84
N ILE A 141 12.44 0.45 4.61
CA ILE A 141 12.36 -0.57 5.69
C ILE A 141 13.76 -0.97 6.18
N GLY A 142 14.74 -1.05 5.32
CA GLY A 142 16.14 -1.40 5.63
C GLY A 142 16.48 -2.87 5.41
#